data_c110278e509db967d7b152d3d71cfe44
#
_entry.id   c110278e509db967d7b152d3d71cfe44
#
_cell.length_a   1.000
_cell.length_b   1.000
_cell.length_c   1.000
_cell.angle_alpha   90.00
_cell.angle_beta   90.00
_cell.angle_gamma   90.00
#
_symmetry.space_group_name_H-M   'P 1'
#
loop_
_entity.id
_entity.type
_entity.pdbx_description
1 polymer ?
#
loop_
_entity_poly.entity_id
_entity_poly.type
_entity_poly.pdbx_seq_one_letter_code
_entity_poly.pdbx_strand_id
1 'polypeptide(L)'
;MNPYIKQFPDLMAGKKIMYVHGFLSSAQSGTVKMLQELMPNATIVAEDIPVHTEEGIEMLQKMAETEKPDLIIGTSMGGMYTELLKGFDRILVNPAFKMGDTMSSMTGKQEFQNPRKDGVNELMVNKGLIKEYRDFTERCFQNITPEEQQRVYGLFGDAD
;
A
#
# COMPACT_ATOMS: atom_id res chain seq x y z
N MET A 1 -13.23 -19.08 -11.62
CA MET A 1 -13.15 -17.74 -12.25
C MET A 1 -13.90 -16.73 -11.37
N ASN A 2 -13.30 -15.59 -11.13
CA ASN A 2 -13.94 -14.54 -10.34
C ASN A 2 -15.15 -14.00 -11.09
N PRO A 3 -16.37 -14.00 -10.48
CA PRO A 3 -17.59 -13.56 -11.17
C PRO A 3 -17.55 -12.09 -11.61
N TYR A 4 -16.77 -11.26 -10.94
CA TYR A 4 -16.63 -9.84 -11.30
C TYR A 4 -15.94 -9.62 -12.65
N ILE A 5 -15.14 -10.58 -13.12
CA ILE A 5 -14.51 -10.52 -14.46
C ILE A 5 -15.57 -10.54 -15.55
N LYS A 6 -16.61 -11.34 -15.36
CA LYS A 6 -17.73 -11.39 -16.32
C LYS A 6 -18.57 -10.12 -16.31
N GLN A 7 -18.72 -9.53 -15.11
CA GLN A 7 -19.54 -8.32 -14.94
C GLN A 7 -18.82 -7.07 -15.48
N PHE A 8 -17.49 -7.01 -15.31
CA PHE A 8 -16.70 -5.85 -15.72
C PHE A 8 -15.44 -6.31 -16.49
N PRO A 9 -15.61 -6.85 -17.71
CA PRO A 9 -14.49 -7.46 -18.44
C PRO A 9 -13.41 -6.46 -18.85
N ASP A 10 -13.77 -5.20 -19.01
CA ASP A 10 -12.84 -4.15 -19.44
C ASP A 10 -12.54 -3.14 -18.31
N LEU A 11 -12.72 -3.55 -17.06
CA LEU A 11 -12.44 -2.68 -15.92
C LEU A 11 -10.99 -2.17 -15.98
N MET A 12 -10.83 -0.86 -15.96
CA MET A 12 -9.54 -0.17 -16.02
C MET A 12 -8.70 -0.53 -17.26
N ALA A 13 -9.33 -0.96 -18.36
CA ALA A 13 -8.63 -1.32 -19.59
C ALA A 13 -7.77 -0.16 -20.10
N GLY A 14 -6.51 -0.44 -20.43
CA GLY A 14 -5.56 0.57 -20.88
C GLY A 14 -5.01 1.47 -19.79
N LYS A 15 -5.42 1.27 -18.53
CA LYS A 15 -4.98 2.08 -17.40
C LYS A 15 -3.87 1.37 -16.62
N LYS A 16 -3.12 2.15 -15.85
CA LYS A 16 -2.06 1.66 -14.97
C LYS A 16 -2.46 1.84 -13.53
N ILE A 17 -2.39 0.77 -12.74
CA ILE A 17 -2.67 0.77 -11.31
C ILE A 17 -1.38 0.43 -10.57
N MET A 18 -1.01 1.29 -9.63
CA MET A 18 0.09 1.05 -8.70
C MET A 18 -0.48 0.49 -7.41
N TYR A 19 0.04 -0.66 -6.97
CA TYR A 19 -0.39 -1.28 -5.72
C TYR A 19 0.70 -1.14 -4.66
N VAL A 20 0.30 -0.75 -3.45
CA VAL A 20 1.18 -0.54 -2.29
C VAL A 20 0.81 -1.55 -1.21
N HIS A 21 1.69 -2.52 -0.99
CA HIS A 21 1.42 -3.66 -0.11
C HIS A 21 1.43 -3.32 1.38
N GLY A 22 0.89 -4.23 2.20
CA GLY A 22 0.85 -4.11 3.65
C GLY A 22 2.14 -4.56 4.35
N PHE A 23 2.12 -4.44 5.67
CA PHE A 23 3.23 -4.83 6.55
C PHE A 23 3.49 -6.35 6.42
N LEU A 24 4.76 -6.70 6.36
CA LEU A 24 5.25 -8.10 6.18
C LEU A 24 4.84 -8.74 4.85
N SER A 25 4.36 -7.96 3.90
CA SER A 25 4.01 -8.42 2.56
C SER A 25 5.08 -8.01 1.54
N SER A 26 4.77 -8.16 0.26
CA SER A 26 5.65 -7.79 -0.86
C SER A 26 4.85 -7.55 -2.14
N ALA A 27 5.57 -7.21 -3.21
CA ALA A 27 4.99 -7.10 -4.55
C ALA A 27 4.45 -8.44 -5.09
N GLN A 28 4.75 -9.55 -4.43
CA GLN A 28 4.27 -10.89 -4.80
C GLN A 28 3.09 -11.34 -3.95
N SER A 29 2.33 -10.42 -3.37
CA SER A 29 1.18 -10.74 -2.54
C SER A 29 0.02 -11.32 -3.34
N GLY A 30 -0.87 -12.02 -2.66
CA GLY A 30 -2.10 -12.53 -3.25
C GLY A 30 -3.00 -11.43 -3.81
N THR A 31 -2.96 -10.24 -3.19
CA THR A 31 -3.74 -9.08 -3.67
C THR A 31 -3.28 -8.63 -5.05
N VAL A 32 -1.97 -8.59 -5.31
CA VAL A 32 -1.44 -8.24 -6.64
C VAL A 32 -1.96 -9.23 -7.68
N LYS A 33 -1.89 -10.52 -7.38
CA LYS A 33 -2.40 -11.57 -8.28
C LYS A 33 -3.88 -11.44 -8.53
N MET A 34 -4.65 -11.15 -7.49
CA MET A 34 -6.09 -10.94 -7.59
C MET A 34 -6.42 -9.74 -8.47
N LEU A 35 -5.70 -8.63 -8.31
CA LEU A 35 -5.90 -7.43 -9.15
C LEU A 35 -5.58 -7.72 -10.61
N GLN A 36 -4.52 -8.47 -10.89
CA GLN A 36 -4.16 -8.88 -12.24
C GLN A 36 -5.22 -9.77 -12.89
N GLU A 37 -5.79 -10.69 -12.12
CA GLU A 37 -6.88 -11.54 -12.60
C GLU A 37 -8.18 -10.77 -12.82
N LEU A 38 -8.49 -9.84 -11.91
CA LEU A 38 -9.73 -9.07 -11.94
C LEU A 38 -9.73 -8.05 -13.08
N MET A 39 -8.58 -7.50 -13.39
CA MET A 39 -8.42 -6.44 -14.40
C MET A 39 -7.34 -6.85 -15.43
N PRO A 40 -7.65 -7.87 -16.27
CA PRO A 40 -6.63 -8.44 -17.15
C PRO A 40 -6.13 -7.48 -18.24
N ASN A 41 -6.90 -6.43 -18.55
CA ASN A 41 -6.52 -5.44 -19.56
C ASN A 41 -5.93 -4.16 -18.97
N ALA A 42 -5.74 -4.12 -17.64
CA ALA A 42 -5.01 -3.06 -16.97
C ALA A 42 -3.56 -3.50 -16.71
N THR A 43 -2.69 -2.53 -16.48
CA THR A 43 -1.31 -2.79 -16.05
C THR A 43 -1.24 -2.60 -14.54
N ILE A 44 -0.82 -3.64 -13.81
CA ILE A 44 -0.63 -3.58 -12.35
C ILE A 44 0.86 -3.52 -12.08
N VAL A 45 1.31 -2.45 -11.39
CA VAL A 45 2.71 -2.30 -10.98
C VAL A 45 2.79 -2.31 -9.45
N ALA A 46 3.78 -3.03 -8.93
CA ALA A 46 4.04 -3.12 -7.50
C ALA A 46 5.51 -3.41 -7.27
N GLU A 47 6.07 -2.85 -6.20
CA GLU A 47 7.45 -3.09 -5.79
C GLU A 47 7.49 -3.35 -4.28
N ASP A 48 8.53 -4.04 -3.83
CA ASP A 48 8.75 -4.27 -2.41
C ASP A 48 9.10 -2.95 -1.71
N ILE A 49 8.39 -2.65 -0.62
CA ILE A 49 8.59 -1.40 0.11
C ILE A 49 9.72 -1.59 1.13
N PRO A 50 10.72 -0.70 1.20
CA PRO A 50 11.70 -0.71 2.28
C PRO A 50 11.04 -0.64 3.66
N VAL A 51 11.67 -1.27 4.65
CA VAL A 51 11.13 -1.35 6.01
C VAL A 51 11.08 0.01 6.69
N HIS A 52 12.12 0.83 6.50
CA HIS A 52 12.18 2.15 7.10
C HIS A 52 11.32 3.16 6.36
N THR A 53 10.59 3.98 7.11
CA THR A 53 9.53 4.85 6.56
C THR A 53 10.04 5.88 5.56
N GLU A 54 11.17 6.53 5.83
CA GLU A 54 11.70 7.54 4.90
C GLU A 54 12.16 6.91 3.58
N GLU A 55 12.82 5.76 3.63
CA GLU A 55 13.19 5.01 2.44
C GLU A 55 11.95 4.51 1.70
N GLY A 56 10.95 4.06 2.44
CA GLY A 56 9.68 3.58 1.89
C GLY A 56 8.93 4.66 1.12
N ILE A 57 8.71 5.81 1.75
CA ILE A 57 7.98 6.90 1.08
C ILE A 57 8.77 7.49 -0.08
N GLU A 58 10.07 7.61 0.04
CA GLU A 58 10.92 8.10 -1.06
C GLU A 58 10.83 7.17 -2.27
N MET A 59 10.93 5.86 -2.06
CA MET A 59 10.82 4.88 -3.14
C MET A 59 9.44 4.95 -3.81
N LEU A 60 8.37 5.03 -3.01
CA LEU A 60 7.00 5.08 -3.54
C LEU A 60 6.73 6.38 -4.32
N GLN A 61 7.25 7.51 -3.85
CA GLN A 61 7.13 8.78 -4.56
C GLN A 61 7.84 8.72 -5.93
N LYS A 62 9.05 8.19 -5.97
CA LYS A 62 9.79 8.00 -7.23
C LYS A 62 9.07 7.05 -8.17
N MET A 63 8.54 5.96 -7.65
CA MET A 63 7.77 4.99 -8.43
C MET A 63 6.54 5.64 -9.04
N ALA A 64 5.79 6.41 -8.25
CA ALA A 64 4.59 7.11 -8.73
C ALA A 64 4.93 8.14 -9.81
N GLU A 65 6.02 8.88 -9.64
CA GLU A 65 6.49 9.86 -10.63
C GLU A 65 6.92 9.20 -11.93
N THR A 66 7.58 8.05 -11.84
CA THR A 66 8.09 7.30 -13.00
C THR A 66 6.97 6.57 -13.72
N GLU A 67 6.13 5.86 -12.98
CA GLU A 67 5.07 5.02 -13.55
C GLU A 67 3.84 5.82 -13.97
N LYS A 68 3.59 6.95 -13.34
CA LYS A 68 2.44 7.83 -13.59
C LYS A 68 1.13 7.04 -13.60
N PRO A 69 0.82 6.34 -12.49
CA PRO A 69 -0.38 5.51 -12.45
C PRO A 69 -1.66 6.35 -12.56
N ASP A 70 -2.68 5.76 -13.16
CA ASP A 70 -4.03 6.35 -13.20
C ASP A 70 -4.73 6.21 -11.85
N LEU A 71 -4.32 5.22 -11.05
CA LEU A 71 -4.89 4.94 -9.74
C LEU A 71 -3.83 4.27 -8.88
N ILE A 72 -3.75 4.66 -7.60
CA ILE A 72 -2.93 3.99 -6.60
C ILE A 72 -3.85 3.31 -5.58
N ILE A 73 -3.63 2.03 -5.31
CA ILE A 73 -4.37 1.27 -4.30
C ILE A 73 -3.39 0.83 -3.23
N GLY A 74 -3.67 1.18 -1.97
CA GLY A 74 -2.86 0.76 -0.84
C GLY A 74 -3.70 0.06 0.21
N THR A 75 -3.18 -1.02 0.79
CA THR A 75 -3.87 -1.77 1.84
C THR A 75 -3.06 -1.74 3.13
N SER A 76 -3.73 -1.56 4.27
CA SER A 76 -3.13 -1.54 5.61
C SER A 76 -1.98 -0.53 5.69
N MET A 77 -0.75 -0.95 6.01
CA MET A 77 0.44 -0.09 5.97
C MET A 77 0.59 0.60 4.61
N GLY A 78 0.29 -0.11 3.52
CA GLY A 78 0.29 0.46 2.17
C GLY A 78 -0.71 1.59 2.01
N GLY A 79 -1.85 1.52 2.68
CA GLY A 79 -2.83 2.61 2.74
C GLY A 79 -2.28 3.84 3.45
N MET A 80 -1.54 3.64 4.54
CA MET A 80 -0.85 4.73 5.24
C MET A 80 0.11 5.48 4.31
N TYR A 81 0.96 4.76 3.59
CA TYR A 81 1.87 5.36 2.62
C TYR A 81 1.12 6.05 1.47
N THR A 82 0.08 5.40 0.97
CA THR A 82 -0.68 5.89 -0.19
C THR A 82 -1.34 7.24 0.10
N GLU A 83 -1.76 7.49 1.34
CA GLU A 83 -2.30 8.81 1.74
C GLU A 83 -1.30 9.94 1.44
N LEU A 84 -0.02 9.67 1.52
CA LEU A 84 1.03 10.66 1.30
C LEU A 84 1.44 10.82 -0.18
N LEU A 85 0.93 9.98 -1.07
CA LEU A 85 1.22 10.05 -2.50
C LEU A 85 0.28 11.04 -3.20
N LYS A 86 0.46 12.31 -2.91
CA LYS A 86 -0.38 13.40 -3.40
C LYS A 86 -0.26 13.57 -4.92
N GLY A 87 -1.33 14.07 -5.53
CA GLY A 87 -1.39 14.32 -6.98
C GLY A 87 -1.92 13.15 -7.80
N PHE A 88 -2.33 12.05 -7.16
CA PHE A 88 -2.88 10.85 -7.81
C PHE A 88 -4.22 10.49 -7.21
N ASP A 89 -5.07 9.86 -8.01
CA ASP A 89 -6.30 9.25 -7.50
C ASP A 89 -5.93 7.99 -6.72
N ARG A 90 -6.51 7.82 -5.53
CA ARG A 90 -6.07 6.81 -4.56
C ARG A 90 -7.25 6.12 -3.90
N ILE A 91 -7.10 4.81 -3.69
CA ILE A 91 -8.02 4.01 -2.87
C ILE A 91 -7.22 3.43 -1.71
N LEU A 92 -7.66 3.71 -0.48
CA LEU A 92 -7.05 3.19 0.74
C LEU A 92 -7.98 2.11 1.30
N VAL A 93 -7.47 0.89 1.43
CA VAL A 93 -8.24 -0.23 1.98
C VAL A 93 -7.73 -0.51 3.39
N ASN A 94 -8.57 -0.32 4.38
CA ASN A 94 -8.25 -0.47 5.80
C ASN A 94 -6.89 0.16 6.14
N PRO A 95 -6.68 1.45 5.85
CA PRO A 95 -5.37 2.08 6.03
C PRO A 95 -4.93 2.05 7.50
N ALA A 96 -3.66 1.71 7.72
CA ALA A 96 -3.10 1.57 9.07
C ALA A 96 -2.60 2.91 9.61
N PHE A 97 -3.50 3.82 9.89
CA PHE A 97 -3.16 5.15 10.44
C PHE A 97 -2.66 5.12 11.89
N LYS A 98 -2.69 3.94 12.51
CA LYS A 98 -2.11 3.70 13.83
C LYS A 98 -1.10 2.55 13.77
N MET A 99 -0.27 2.57 12.73
CA MET A 99 0.68 1.48 12.47
C MET A 99 1.62 1.20 13.64
N GLY A 100 2.09 2.24 14.33
CA GLY A 100 2.93 2.07 15.52
C GLY A 100 2.24 1.29 16.62
N ASP A 101 0.95 1.52 16.84
CA ASP A 101 0.18 0.78 17.84
C ASP A 101 -0.02 -0.68 17.41
N THR A 102 -0.28 -0.92 16.14
CA THR A 102 -0.37 -2.28 15.59
C THR A 102 0.94 -3.02 15.78
N MET A 103 2.09 -2.38 15.47
CA MET A 103 3.42 -3.00 15.61
C MET A 103 3.78 -3.27 17.07
N SER A 104 3.26 -2.49 18.03
CA SER A 104 3.57 -2.70 19.44
C SER A 104 3.10 -4.04 19.97
N SER A 105 2.07 -4.64 19.35
CA SER A 105 1.61 -6.00 19.66
C SER A 105 2.41 -7.08 18.92
N MET A 106 3.35 -6.70 18.07
CA MET A 106 4.12 -7.60 17.20
C MET A 106 5.64 -7.48 17.46
N THR A 107 6.04 -7.09 18.68
CA THR A 107 7.46 -6.94 19.01
C THR A 107 8.21 -8.26 18.86
N GLY A 108 9.47 -8.15 18.46
CA GLY A 108 10.34 -9.29 18.24
C GLY A 108 10.49 -9.63 16.76
N LYS A 109 10.91 -10.84 16.53
CA LYS A 109 11.16 -11.36 15.19
C LYS A 109 9.87 -11.70 14.48
N GLN A 110 9.67 -11.13 13.29
CA GLN A 110 8.50 -11.38 12.45
C GLN A 110 8.96 -11.94 11.10
N GLU A 111 8.21 -12.88 10.56
CA GLU A 111 8.48 -13.45 9.24
C GLU A 111 7.65 -12.74 8.17
N PHE A 112 8.25 -12.50 7.01
CA PHE A 112 7.51 -12.01 5.85
C PHE A 112 6.57 -13.09 5.32
N GLN A 113 5.35 -12.67 4.99
CA GLN A 113 4.29 -13.57 4.50
C GLN A 113 4.46 -13.88 3.02
N ASN A 114 5.19 -13.06 2.29
CA ASN A 114 5.40 -13.19 0.86
C ASN A 114 6.89 -12.99 0.53
N PRO A 115 7.41 -13.70 -0.50
CA PRO A 115 8.82 -13.58 -0.85
C PRO A 115 9.15 -12.17 -1.38
N ARG A 116 10.35 -11.69 -1.04
CA ARG A 116 10.87 -10.40 -1.47
C ARG A 116 12.03 -10.60 -2.44
N LYS A 117 12.22 -9.65 -3.35
CA LYS A 117 13.34 -9.69 -4.33
C LYS A 117 14.71 -9.67 -3.64
N ASP A 118 14.81 -8.98 -2.49
CA ASP A 118 16.06 -8.90 -1.73
C ASP A 118 16.38 -10.20 -0.95
N GLY A 119 15.46 -11.17 -0.94
CA GLY A 119 15.63 -12.43 -0.24
C GLY A 119 15.49 -12.35 1.28
N VAL A 120 15.13 -11.19 1.81
CA VAL A 120 14.93 -11.00 3.25
C VAL A 120 13.65 -11.71 3.68
N ASN A 121 13.77 -12.58 4.68
CA ASN A 121 12.66 -13.42 5.18
C ASN A 121 12.07 -12.92 6.49
N GLU A 122 12.81 -12.11 7.23
CA GLU A 122 12.50 -11.75 8.62
C GLU A 122 12.73 -10.28 8.87
N LEU A 123 11.99 -9.76 9.85
CA LEU A 123 12.10 -8.39 10.32
C LEU A 123 12.08 -8.37 11.84
N MET A 124 12.99 -7.63 12.44
CA MET A 124 12.97 -7.40 13.88
C MET A 124 12.15 -6.14 14.19
N VAL A 125 11.04 -6.32 14.89
CA VAL A 125 10.20 -5.21 15.35
C VAL A 125 10.64 -4.85 16.75
N ASN A 126 11.29 -3.70 16.89
CA ASN A 126 11.78 -3.17 18.15
C ASN A 126 11.13 -1.80 18.47
N LYS A 127 11.45 -1.26 19.64
CA LYS A 127 10.90 0.03 20.09
C LYS A 127 11.24 1.18 19.15
N GLY A 128 12.44 1.17 18.57
CA GLY A 128 12.88 2.18 17.62
C GLY A 128 12.04 2.20 16.36
N LEU A 129 11.78 1.02 15.80
CA LEU A 129 10.93 0.89 14.60
C LEU A 129 9.48 1.29 14.88
N ILE A 130 8.95 0.89 16.03
CA ILE A 130 7.59 1.27 16.48
C ILE A 130 7.46 2.79 16.57
N LYS A 131 8.46 3.45 17.19
CA LYS A 131 8.46 4.92 17.29
C LYS A 131 8.53 5.58 15.93
N GLU A 132 9.37 5.06 15.05
CA GLU A 132 9.50 5.55 13.67
C GLU A 132 8.16 5.55 12.94
N TYR A 133 7.42 4.45 12.99
CA TYR A 133 6.09 4.36 12.36
C TYR A 133 5.06 5.24 13.05
N ARG A 134 5.14 5.37 14.36
CA ARG A 134 4.24 6.23 15.13
C ARG A 134 4.38 7.69 14.73
N ASP A 135 5.61 8.16 14.62
CA ASP A 135 5.93 9.53 14.21
C ASP A 135 5.54 9.75 12.73
N PHE A 136 5.80 8.76 11.89
CA PHE A 136 5.51 8.85 10.46
C PHE A 136 4.01 8.93 10.17
N THR A 137 3.18 8.16 10.87
CA THR A 137 1.73 8.18 10.62
C THR A 137 1.09 9.53 10.90
N GLU A 138 1.66 10.35 11.76
CA GLU A 138 1.17 11.70 12.02
C GLU A 138 1.22 12.57 10.76
N ARG A 139 2.14 12.31 9.84
CA ARG A 139 2.25 13.05 8.56
C ARG A 139 1.03 12.87 7.67
N CYS A 140 0.30 11.77 7.82
CA CYS A 140 -0.89 11.48 7.01
C CYS A 140 -2.01 12.49 7.23
N PHE A 141 -2.00 13.21 8.34
CA PHE A 141 -3.05 14.16 8.71
C PHE A 141 -2.62 15.61 8.58
N GLN A 142 -1.47 15.86 7.96
CA GLN A 142 -0.90 17.20 7.79
C GLN A 142 -1.08 17.70 6.36
N ASN A 143 -1.33 18.99 6.22
CA ASN A 143 -1.35 19.70 4.93
C ASN A 143 -2.32 19.09 3.91
N ILE A 144 -3.50 18.67 4.39
CA ILE A 144 -4.54 18.09 3.52
C ILE A 144 -5.33 19.26 2.90
N THR A 145 -5.36 19.30 1.57
CA THR A 145 -6.13 20.32 0.83
C THR A 145 -7.46 19.72 0.35
N PRO A 146 -8.48 20.56 0.05
CA PRO A 146 -9.74 20.08 -0.54
C PRO A 146 -9.54 19.31 -1.85
N GLU A 147 -8.61 19.74 -2.71
CA GLU A 147 -8.30 19.05 -3.96
C GLU A 147 -7.78 17.63 -3.70
N GLU A 148 -6.88 17.46 -2.73
CA GLU A 148 -6.35 16.16 -2.39
C GLU A 148 -7.39 15.27 -1.73
N GLN A 149 -8.28 15.81 -0.91
CA GLN A 149 -9.38 15.04 -0.31
C GLN A 149 -10.30 14.43 -1.38
N GLN A 150 -10.52 15.12 -2.47
CA GLN A 150 -11.35 14.62 -3.58
C GLN A 150 -10.71 13.48 -4.35
N ARG A 151 -9.41 13.29 -4.22
CA ARG A 151 -8.67 12.22 -4.89
C ARG A 151 -8.61 10.92 -4.09
N VAL A 152 -9.03 10.94 -2.83
CA VAL A 152 -8.85 9.79 -1.92
C VAL A 152 -10.19 9.17 -1.55
N TYR A 153 -10.28 7.85 -1.74
CA TYR A 153 -11.43 7.04 -1.32
C TYR A 153 -10.95 6.02 -0.28
N GLY A 154 -11.61 6.00 0.87
CA GLY A 154 -11.32 5.03 1.92
C GLY A 154 -12.34 3.91 1.93
N LEU A 155 -11.87 2.67 1.98
CA LEU A 155 -12.69 1.48 2.14
C LEU A 155 -12.32 0.82 3.47
N PHE A 156 -13.29 0.75 4.37
CA PHE A 156 -13.08 0.23 5.72
C PHE A 156 -13.98 -0.98 5.94
N GLY A 157 -13.38 -2.12 6.33
CA GLY A 157 -14.12 -3.29 6.73
C GLY A 157 -14.60 -3.16 8.16
N ASP A 158 -15.76 -3.70 8.47
CA ASP A 158 -16.37 -3.67 9.80
C ASP A 158 -15.89 -4.82 10.69
N ALA A 159 -15.12 -5.76 10.14
CA ALA A 159 -14.58 -6.90 10.86
C ALA A 159 -13.15 -6.69 11.39
N ASP A 160 -12.55 -5.54 11.13
CA ASP A 160 -11.17 -5.22 11.53
C ASP A 160 -11.08 -4.51 12.88
#